data_b884a53a8782c64dd1dd18a3a7921da1
#
_entry.id   b884a53a8782c64dd1dd18a3a7921da1
#
_cell.length_a   1.000
_cell.length_b   1.000
_cell.length_c   1.000
_cell.angle_alpha   90.00
_cell.angle_beta   90.00
_cell.angle_gamma   90.00
#
_symmetry.space_group_name_H-M   'P 1'
#
loop_
_entity.id
_entity.type
_entity.pdbx_description
1 polymer ?
#
loop_
_entity_poly.entity_id
_entity_poly.type
_entity_poly.pdbx_seq_one_letter_code
_entity_poly.pdbx_strand_id
1 'polypeptide(L)'
;MSQNDPNWDHFRTFLSVMECGSLSAASRELGLTQPTVGRHVAALEAALGVQLFLRTPHGLVTTDAAESLKPHAALVANDAAALIRAASSYAPNVGETVKGTVRVSASEVVGVEILPPILAALGEAHPGIVIELSLSDAVEDLLRQEADIAIRMAKPVQDALIVRPVSYTHLRAHETKANL
;
A
#
# COMPACT_ATOMS: atom_id res chain seq x y z
N MET A 1 10.34 14.13 22.28
CA MET A 1 9.62 14.49 21.06
C MET A 1 9.49 16.01 21.08
N SER A 2 10.02 16.68 20.06
CA SER A 2 10.00 18.14 19.97
C SER A 2 8.56 18.61 19.67
N GLN A 3 8.13 19.77 20.21
CA GLN A 3 6.79 20.35 19.95
C GLN A 3 6.52 20.62 18.44
N ASN A 4 7.49 20.40 17.59
CA ASN A 4 7.45 20.68 16.15
C ASN A 4 7.53 19.39 15.29
N ASP A 5 7.44 18.20 15.89
CA ASP A 5 7.42 16.96 15.11
C ASP A 5 6.11 16.87 14.30
N PRO A 6 6.17 16.51 13.01
CA PRO A 6 4.97 16.40 12.19
C PRO A 6 4.02 15.33 12.74
N ASN A 7 2.73 15.66 12.80
CA ASN A 7 1.70 14.73 13.20
C ASN A 7 1.38 13.75 12.07
N TRP A 8 0.98 12.52 12.42
CA TRP A 8 0.49 11.50 11.50
C TRP A 8 -0.58 12.02 10.53
N ASP A 9 -1.54 12.79 11.00
CA ASP A 9 -2.60 13.36 10.17
C ASP A 9 -2.07 14.30 9.08
N HIS A 10 -0.91 14.92 9.28
CA HIS A 10 -0.26 15.76 8.28
C HIS A 10 0.30 14.93 7.13
N PHE A 11 0.93 13.77 7.42
CA PHE A 11 1.42 12.85 6.39
C PHE A 11 0.29 12.23 5.58
N ARG A 12 -0.77 11.79 6.26
CA ARG A 12 -1.98 11.28 5.61
C ARG A 12 -2.62 12.33 4.69
N THR A 13 -2.70 13.57 5.16
CA THR A 13 -3.22 14.68 4.37
C THR A 13 -2.35 14.98 3.16
N PHE A 14 -1.03 14.98 3.32
CA PHE A 14 -0.07 15.15 2.22
C PHE A 14 -0.26 14.09 1.14
N LEU A 15 -0.33 12.80 1.50
CA LEU A 15 -0.57 11.71 0.55
C LEU A 15 -1.88 11.88 -0.21
N SER A 16 -2.98 12.16 0.47
CA SER A 16 -4.28 12.39 -0.17
C SER A 16 -4.23 13.58 -1.15
N VAL A 17 -3.51 14.66 -0.81
CA VAL A 17 -3.35 15.80 -1.73
C VAL A 17 -2.50 15.42 -2.94
N MET A 18 -1.45 14.61 -2.76
CA MET A 18 -0.64 14.08 -3.88
C MET A 18 -1.46 13.21 -4.84
N GLU A 19 -2.37 12.40 -4.32
CA GLU A 19 -3.21 11.51 -5.10
C GLU A 19 -4.37 12.23 -5.78
N CYS A 20 -5.05 13.11 -5.06
CA CYS A 20 -6.20 13.86 -5.55
C CYS A 20 -5.86 15.07 -6.43
N GLY A 21 -4.61 15.55 -6.40
CA GLY A 21 -4.14 16.72 -7.14
C GLY A 21 -4.72 18.06 -6.68
N SER A 22 -5.57 18.09 -5.63
CA SER A 22 -6.13 19.33 -5.11
C SER A 22 -6.55 19.24 -3.65
N LEU A 23 -6.46 20.37 -2.91
CA LEU A 23 -6.91 20.46 -1.52
C LEU A 23 -8.41 20.19 -1.37
N SER A 24 -9.22 20.59 -2.36
CA SER A 24 -10.67 20.39 -2.34
C SER A 24 -11.05 18.92 -2.56
N ALA A 25 -10.36 18.20 -3.43
CA ALA A 25 -10.61 16.77 -3.64
C ALA A 25 -10.15 15.96 -2.42
N ALA A 26 -8.95 16.22 -1.91
CA ALA A 26 -8.43 15.60 -0.69
C ALA A 26 -9.33 15.88 0.54
N SER A 27 -9.92 17.07 0.65
CA SER A 27 -10.83 17.35 1.75
C SER A 27 -12.08 16.48 1.74
N ARG A 28 -12.63 16.19 0.57
CA ARG A 28 -13.77 15.27 0.42
C ARG A 28 -13.42 13.84 0.76
N GLU A 29 -12.27 13.38 0.28
CA GLU A 29 -11.77 12.03 0.56
C GLU A 29 -11.53 11.80 2.06
N LEU A 30 -10.90 12.78 2.72
CA LEU A 30 -10.57 12.68 4.14
C LEU A 30 -11.72 13.02 5.09
N GLY A 31 -12.86 13.51 4.58
CA GLY A 31 -13.96 14.00 5.41
C GLY A 31 -13.60 15.25 6.21
N LEU A 32 -12.66 16.05 5.72
CA LEU A 32 -12.17 17.28 6.35
C LEU A 32 -12.66 18.53 5.59
N THR A 33 -12.49 19.70 6.21
CA THR A 33 -12.69 20.96 5.48
C THR A 33 -11.45 21.33 4.69
N GLN A 34 -11.60 21.99 3.53
CA GLN A 34 -10.47 22.46 2.73
C GLN A 34 -9.47 23.35 3.51
N PRO A 35 -9.92 24.30 4.39
CA PRO A 35 -9.00 25.03 5.25
C PRO A 35 -8.19 24.14 6.21
N THR A 36 -8.78 23.05 6.72
CA THR A 36 -8.08 22.10 7.58
C THR A 36 -6.98 21.37 6.81
N VAL A 37 -7.30 20.87 5.61
CA VAL A 37 -6.31 20.24 4.71
C VAL A 37 -5.16 21.21 4.40
N GLY A 38 -5.49 22.46 4.09
CA GLY A 38 -4.47 23.49 3.85
C GLY A 38 -3.57 23.76 5.07
N ARG A 39 -4.14 23.76 6.28
CA ARG A 39 -3.35 23.91 7.53
C ARG A 39 -2.46 22.72 7.81
N HIS A 40 -2.92 21.49 7.56
CA HIS A 40 -2.10 20.27 7.73
C HIS A 40 -0.91 20.29 6.79
N VAL A 41 -1.12 20.64 5.52
CA VAL A 41 -0.03 20.79 4.54
C VAL A 41 0.96 21.85 4.99
N ALA A 42 0.49 23.05 5.35
CA ALA A 42 1.37 24.14 5.81
C ALA A 42 2.15 23.76 7.08
N ALA A 43 1.52 23.04 8.02
CA ALA A 43 2.19 22.55 9.22
C ALA A 43 3.28 21.51 8.89
N LEU A 44 3.04 20.61 7.93
CA LEU A 44 4.03 19.66 7.46
C LEU A 44 5.21 20.36 6.78
N GLU A 45 4.93 21.30 5.88
CA GLU A 45 5.98 22.10 5.20
C GLU A 45 6.83 22.85 6.22
N ALA A 46 6.22 23.46 7.23
CA ALA A 46 6.93 24.16 8.30
C ALA A 46 7.79 23.20 9.14
N ALA A 47 7.30 22.02 9.46
CA ALA A 47 8.03 21.02 10.24
C ALA A 47 9.21 20.43 9.48
N LEU A 48 9.06 20.22 8.16
CA LEU A 48 10.11 19.67 7.29
C LEU A 48 11.06 20.75 6.76
N GLY A 49 10.67 22.02 6.82
CA GLY A 49 11.45 23.15 6.29
C GLY A 49 11.50 23.20 4.76
N VAL A 50 10.57 22.54 4.06
CA VAL A 50 10.51 22.50 2.59
C VAL A 50 9.08 22.75 2.10
N GLN A 51 8.94 23.38 0.94
CA GLN A 51 7.66 23.49 0.25
C GLN A 51 7.35 22.19 -0.49
N LEU A 52 6.15 21.68 -0.29
CA LEU A 52 5.66 20.47 -0.95
C LEU A 52 4.75 20.80 -2.14
N PHE A 53 4.04 21.93 -2.07
CA PHE A 53 3.13 22.35 -3.11
C PHE A 53 3.28 23.82 -3.46
N LEU A 54 3.17 24.13 -4.75
CA LEU A 54 3.13 25.49 -5.29
C LEU A 54 1.70 25.81 -5.75
N ARG A 55 1.20 26.97 -5.34
CA ARG A 55 -0.07 27.49 -5.85
C ARG A 55 0.17 28.24 -7.15
N THR A 56 -0.49 27.80 -8.21
CA THR A 56 -0.45 28.45 -9.54
C THR A 56 -1.86 28.91 -9.92
N PRO A 57 -2.01 29.78 -10.94
CA PRO A 57 -3.30 30.13 -11.49
C PRO A 57 -4.12 28.94 -12.01
N HIS A 58 -3.44 27.83 -12.34
CA HIS A 58 -4.04 26.60 -12.86
C HIS A 58 -4.30 25.53 -11.79
N GLY A 59 -4.00 25.82 -10.52
CA GLY A 59 -4.19 24.90 -9.41
C GLY A 59 -2.95 24.64 -8.58
N LEU A 60 -2.92 23.50 -7.93
CA LEU A 60 -1.82 23.06 -7.08
C LEU A 60 -0.84 22.22 -7.91
N VAL A 61 0.44 22.51 -7.78
CA VAL A 61 1.53 21.76 -8.46
C VAL A 61 2.45 21.20 -7.40
N THR A 62 2.85 19.94 -7.55
CA THR A 62 3.82 19.26 -6.68
C THR A 62 5.23 19.79 -6.92
N THR A 63 6.05 19.83 -5.88
CA THR A 63 7.48 20.13 -5.97
C THR A 63 8.29 18.83 -6.10
N ASP A 64 9.55 18.92 -6.54
CA ASP A 64 10.49 17.79 -6.54
C ASP A 64 10.66 17.20 -5.13
N ALA A 65 10.60 18.05 -4.09
CA ALA A 65 10.64 17.62 -2.70
C ALA A 65 9.41 16.76 -2.36
N ALA A 66 8.20 17.14 -2.81
CA ALA A 66 7.00 16.35 -2.59
C ALA A 66 7.09 14.97 -3.27
N GLU A 67 7.54 14.93 -4.53
CA GLU A 67 7.71 13.66 -5.26
C GLU A 67 8.75 12.75 -4.57
N SER A 68 9.85 13.32 -4.10
CA SER A 68 10.89 12.57 -3.38
C SER A 68 10.40 12.04 -2.01
N LEU A 69 9.56 12.78 -1.31
CA LEU A 69 9.06 12.41 0.02
C LEU A 69 7.82 11.49 -0.03
N LYS A 70 7.08 11.48 -1.13
CA LYS A 70 5.89 10.63 -1.31
C LYS A 70 6.11 9.16 -0.93
N PRO A 71 7.15 8.45 -1.45
CA PRO A 71 7.37 7.06 -1.10
C PRO A 71 7.64 6.85 0.40
N HIS A 72 8.34 7.78 1.06
CA HIS A 72 8.60 7.70 2.49
C HIS A 72 7.32 7.90 3.32
N ALA A 73 6.47 8.85 2.94
CA ALA A 73 5.18 9.05 3.58
C ALA A 73 4.25 7.85 3.39
N ALA A 74 4.27 7.21 2.21
CA ALA A 74 3.50 6.00 1.94
C ALA A 74 3.94 4.82 2.83
N LEU A 75 5.25 4.65 3.08
CA LEU A 75 5.74 3.64 4.03
C LEU A 75 5.19 3.87 5.44
N VAL A 76 5.22 5.10 5.93
CA VAL A 76 4.65 5.44 7.24
C VAL A 76 3.14 5.15 7.30
N ALA A 77 2.40 5.44 6.21
CA ALA A 77 0.98 5.13 6.11
C ALA A 77 0.71 3.62 6.17
N ASN A 78 1.52 2.84 5.47
CA ASN A 78 1.42 1.39 5.45
C ASN A 78 1.73 0.77 6.82
N ASP A 79 2.76 1.27 7.52
CA ASP A 79 3.12 0.83 8.87
C ASP A 79 2.02 1.14 9.88
N ALA A 80 1.43 2.33 9.82
CA ALA A 80 0.29 2.69 10.67
C ALA A 80 -0.93 1.79 10.41
N ALA A 81 -1.23 1.49 9.15
CA ALA A 81 -2.30 0.56 8.79
C ALA A 81 -1.99 -0.87 9.27
N ALA A 82 -0.73 -1.31 9.18
CA ALA A 82 -0.28 -2.60 9.70
C ALA A 82 -0.45 -2.69 11.23
N LEU A 83 -0.12 -1.62 11.96
CA LEU A 83 -0.34 -1.53 13.40
C LEU A 83 -1.82 -1.69 13.76
N ILE A 84 -2.72 -1.01 13.05
CA ILE A 84 -4.17 -1.10 13.27
C ILE A 84 -4.66 -2.51 13.00
N ARG A 85 -4.19 -3.16 11.91
CA ARG A 85 -4.52 -4.55 11.60
C ARG A 85 -4.00 -5.51 12.67
N ALA A 86 -2.77 -5.34 13.13
CA ALA A 86 -2.22 -6.15 14.20
C ALA A 86 -3.03 -6.00 15.50
N ALA A 87 -3.44 -4.78 15.84
CA ALA A 87 -4.27 -4.52 17.02
C ALA A 87 -5.65 -5.18 16.93
N SER A 88 -6.26 -5.24 15.74
CA SER A 88 -7.57 -5.87 15.53
C SER A 88 -7.55 -7.38 15.76
N SER A 89 -6.39 -8.04 15.63
CA SER A 89 -6.24 -9.47 15.93
C SER A 89 -6.32 -9.79 17.43
N TYR A 90 -6.15 -8.79 18.30
CA TYR A 90 -6.30 -8.91 19.75
C TYR A 90 -7.69 -8.50 20.25
N ALA A 91 -8.50 -7.90 19.39
CA ALA A 91 -9.88 -7.58 19.74
C ALA A 91 -10.65 -8.89 19.99
N PRO A 92 -11.42 -9.02 21.09
CA PRO A 92 -12.22 -10.21 21.31
C PRO A 92 -13.22 -10.35 20.18
N ASN A 93 -13.11 -11.44 19.40
CA ASN A 93 -14.07 -11.81 18.36
C ASN A 93 -15.38 -12.22 19.01
N VAL A 94 -16.20 -11.28 19.39
CA VAL A 94 -17.54 -11.53 19.88
C VAL A 94 -18.46 -11.68 18.66
N GLY A 95 -18.50 -12.89 18.09
CA GLY A 95 -19.55 -13.31 17.15
C GLY A 95 -19.60 -12.57 15.81
N GLU A 96 -18.60 -11.81 15.44
CA GLU A 96 -18.61 -11.07 14.19
C GLU A 96 -17.91 -11.80 13.04
N THR A 97 -18.55 -11.74 11.87
CA THR A 97 -17.96 -12.16 10.60
C THR A 97 -16.62 -11.43 10.38
N VAL A 98 -15.58 -12.18 10.01
CA VAL A 98 -14.28 -11.65 9.65
C VAL A 98 -14.46 -10.58 8.56
N LYS A 99 -13.97 -9.36 8.82
CA LYS A 99 -14.10 -8.22 7.90
C LYS A 99 -12.77 -7.49 7.79
N GLY A 100 -12.47 -6.98 6.62
CA GLY A 100 -11.29 -6.16 6.40
C GLY A 100 -10.78 -6.23 4.98
N THR A 101 -9.76 -5.43 4.68
CA THR A 101 -9.08 -5.43 3.38
C THR A 101 -7.75 -6.17 3.51
N VAL A 102 -7.48 -7.07 2.56
CA VAL A 102 -6.22 -7.81 2.44
C VAL A 102 -5.61 -7.46 1.09
N ARG A 103 -4.40 -6.93 1.09
CA ARG A 103 -3.63 -6.62 -0.12
C ARG A 103 -2.79 -7.83 -0.51
N VAL A 104 -3.05 -8.35 -1.69
CA VAL A 104 -2.34 -9.49 -2.26
C VAL A 104 -1.56 -9.03 -3.49
N SER A 105 -0.26 -9.31 -3.52
CA SER A 105 0.56 -9.11 -4.71
C SER A 105 0.92 -10.47 -5.30
N ALA A 106 0.71 -10.64 -6.60
CA ALA A 106 1.02 -11.88 -7.29
C ALA A 106 1.77 -11.62 -8.62
N SER A 107 2.50 -12.63 -9.11
CA SER A 107 2.98 -12.59 -10.49
C SER A 107 1.81 -12.62 -11.46
N GLU A 108 1.97 -12.03 -12.66
CA GLU A 108 0.88 -11.88 -13.63
C GLU A 108 0.20 -13.20 -13.95
N VAL A 109 0.97 -14.24 -14.24
CA VAL A 109 0.42 -15.58 -14.59
C VAL A 109 -0.38 -16.15 -13.42
N VAL A 110 0.13 -16.09 -12.21
CA VAL A 110 -0.58 -16.59 -11.02
C VAL A 110 -1.85 -15.79 -10.76
N GLY A 111 -1.77 -14.48 -10.89
CA GLY A 111 -2.89 -13.57 -10.61
C GLY A 111 -4.02 -13.67 -11.63
N VAL A 112 -3.70 -13.96 -12.89
CA VAL A 112 -4.72 -14.05 -13.95
C VAL A 112 -5.29 -15.47 -14.06
N GLU A 113 -4.45 -16.51 -14.01
CA GLU A 113 -4.85 -17.86 -14.32
C GLU A 113 -5.26 -18.71 -13.10
N ILE A 114 -4.64 -18.46 -11.95
CA ILE A 114 -4.77 -19.34 -10.78
C ILE A 114 -5.63 -18.72 -9.68
N LEU A 115 -5.40 -17.45 -9.37
CA LEU A 115 -6.06 -16.82 -8.22
C LEU A 115 -7.56 -16.54 -8.38
N PRO A 116 -8.11 -16.17 -9.56
CA PRO A 116 -9.50 -15.76 -9.66
C PRO A 116 -10.51 -16.76 -9.09
N PRO A 117 -10.47 -18.05 -9.42
CA PRO A 117 -11.42 -19.02 -8.85
C PRO A 117 -11.25 -19.20 -7.33
N ILE A 118 -10.02 -19.08 -6.82
CA ILE A 118 -9.72 -19.19 -5.38
C ILE A 118 -10.27 -17.97 -4.64
N LEU A 119 -10.08 -16.77 -5.18
CA LEU A 119 -10.55 -15.53 -4.59
C LEU A 119 -12.07 -15.43 -4.64
N ALA A 120 -12.71 -15.93 -5.70
CA ALA A 120 -14.17 -16.01 -5.79
C ALA A 120 -14.74 -16.91 -4.68
N ALA A 121 -14.21 -18.11 -4.51
CA ALA A 121 -14.63 -19.03 -3.44
C ALA A 121 -14.39 -18.45 -2.05
N LEU A 122 -13.27 -17.74 -1.86
CA LEU A 122 -12.98 -17.04 -0.59
C LEU A 122 -14.00 -15.92 -0.32
N GLY A 123 -14.35 -15.13 -1.34
CA GLY A 123 -15.35 -14.06 -1.22
C GLY A 123 -16.74 -14.58 -0.88
N GLU A 124 -17.14 -15.75 -1.43
CA GLU A 124 -18.40 -16.42 -1.07
C GLU A 124 -18.39 -16.91 0.39
N ALA A 125 -17.27 -17.49 0.83
CA ALA A 125 -17.13 -17.99 2.20
C ALA A 125 -17.00 -16.87 3.24
N HIS A 126 -16.41 -15.75 2.88
CA HIS A 126 -16.10 -14.63 3.76
C HIS A 126 -16.47 -13.28 3.12
N PRO A 127 -17.76 -12.95 2.99
CA PRO A 127 -18.22 -11.74 2.27
C PRO A 127 -17.78 -10.41 2.92
N GLY A 128 -17.27 -10.46 4.14
CA GLY A 128 -16.71 -9.28 4.82
C GLY A 128 -15.25 -8.98 4.46
N ILE A 129 -14.57 -9.85 3.70
CA ILE A 129 -13.17 -9.64 3.28
C ILE A 129 -13.15 -8.99 1.91
N VAL A 130 -12.47 -7.84 1.81
CA VAL A 130 -12.14 -7.18 0.54
C VAL A 130 -10.71 -7.55 0.18
N ILE A 131 -10.49 -8.04 -1.04
CA ILE A 131 -9.15 -8.37 -1.54
C ILE A 131 -8.76 -7.35 -2.60
N GLU A 132 -7.67 -6.65 -2.34
CA GLU A 132 -6.99 -5.79 -3.31
C GLU A 132 -5.85 -6.59 -3.94
N LEU A 133 -6.02 -6.96 -5.22
CA LEU A 133 -5.02 -7.73 -5.96
C LEU A 133 -4.19 -6.81 -6.85
N SER A 134 -2.88 -6.82 -6.63
CA SER A 134 -1.88 -6.17 -7.47
C SER A 134 -1.08 -7.22 -8.23
N LEU A 135 -0.88 -7.03 -9.53
CA LEU A 135 -0.11 -7.94 -10.39
C LEU A 135 1.21 -7.27 -10.77
N SER A 136 2.32 -7.94 -10.49
CA SER A 136 3.65 -7.48 -10.84
C SER A 136 4.63 -8.65 -10.87
N ASP A 137 5.39 -8.76 -11.95
CA ASP A 137 6.50 -9.72 -12.08
C ASP A 137 7.84 -9.13 -11.59
N ALA A 138 7.86 -7.84 -11.24
CA ALA A 138 9.02 -7.22 -10.64
C ALA A 138 9.32 -7.85 -9.28
N VAL A 139 10.60 -8.12 -9.03
CA VAL A 139 11.08 -8.47 -7.69
C VAL A 139 11.12 -7.16 -6.89
N GLU A 140 9.94 -6.64 -6.58
CA GLU A 140 9.81 -5.46 -5.75
C GLU A 140 10.19 -5.78 -4.32
N ASP A 141 10.67 -4.77 -3.65
CA ASP A 141 11.04 -4.84 -2.25
C ASP A 141 9.77 -5.07 -1.41
N LEU A 142 9.48 -6.33 -1.10
CA LEU A 142 8.33 -6.72 -0.26
C LEU A 142 8.37 -6.05 1.13
N LEU A 143 9.53 -5.52 1.52
CA LEU A 143 9.70 -4.73 2.74
C LEU A 143 9.05 -3.33 2.63
N ARG A 144 8.71 -2.86 1.43
CA ARG A 144 7.95 -1.61 1.26
C ARG A 144 6.47 -1.74 1.63
N GLN A 145 6.06 -2.91 2.13
CA GLN A 145 4.71 -3.18 2.68
C GLN A 145 3.55 -2.79 1.74
N GLU A 146 3.77 -2.90 0.43
CA GLU A 146 2.72 -2.64 -0.56
C GLU A 146 1.67 -3.76 -0.60
N ALA A 147 1.99 -4.92 -0.01
CA ALA A 147 1.09 -6.06 0.11
C ALA A 147 1.21 -6.75 1.49
N ASP A 148 0.09 -7.27 1.98
CA ASP A 148 0.04 -8.09 3.20
C ASP A 148 0.48 -9.54 2.89
N ILE A 149 0.21 -10.01 1.68
CA ILE A 149 0.57 -11.33 1.17
C ILE A 149 1.17 -11.19 -0.22
N ALA A 150 2.34 -11.79 -0.44
CA ALA A 150 2.93 -11.86 -1.77
C ALA A 150 3.05 -13.30 -2.24
N ILE A 151 2.54 -13.59 -3.44
CA ILE A 151 2.62 -14.91 -4.08
C ILE A 151 3.62 -14.81 -5.22
N ARG A 152 4.75 -15.51 -5.07
CA ARG A 152 5.88 -15.43 -6.00
C ARG A 152 6.35 -16.82 -6.39
N MET A 153 6.85 -16.94 -7.62
CA MET A 153 7.48 -18.18 -8.15
C MET A 153 8.95 -18.30 -7.72
N ALA A 154 9.54 -17.23 -7.20
CA ALA A 154 10.92 -17.19 -6.73
C ALA A 154 11.00 -17.16 -5.20
N LYS A 155 12.07 -17.74 -4.64
CA LYS A 155 12.33 -17.65 -3.21
C LYS A 155 12.77 -16.21 -2.87
N PRO A 156 12.18 -15.58 -1.83
CA PRO A 156 12.59 -14.24 -1.41
C PRO A 156 14.05 -14.29 -0.89
N VAL A 157 14.74 -13.18 -1.11
CA VAL A 157 16.14 -12.98 -0.66
C VAL A 157 16.18 -12.36 0.76
N GLN A 158 15.04 -11.91 1.26
CA GLN A 158 14.92 -11.14 2.49
C GLN A 158 14.62 -12.05 3.68
N ASP A 159 15.49 -12.05 4.70
CA ASP A 159 15.38 -12.92 5.88
C ASP A 159 14.21 -12.54 6.84
N ALA A 160 13.66 -11.33 6.70
CA ALA A 160 12.57 -10.84 7.56
C ALA A 160 11.17 -11.33 7.17
N LEU A 161 11.03 -12.07 6.07
CA LEU A 161 9.75 -12.54 5.55
C LEU A 161 9.40 -13.94 6.05
N ILE A 162 8.15 -14.13 6.46
CA ILE A 162 7.62 -15.48 6.73
C ILE A 162 7.24 -16.13 5.40
N VAL A 163 7.98 -17.16 5.01
CA VAL A 163 7.79 -17.88 3.75
C VAL A 163 7.07 -19.19 3.98
N ARG A 164 5.99 -19.42 3.24
CA ARG A 164 5.27 -20.70 3.21
C ARG A 164 5.29 -21.25 1.78
N PRO A 165 5.97 -22.36 1.50
CA PRO A 165 5.92 -22.98 0.18
C PRO A 165 4.53 -23.59 -0.04
N VAL A 166 3.86 -23.19 -1.12
CA VAL A 166 2.51 -23.66 -1.49
C VAL A 166 2.59 -24.83 -2.46
N SER A 167 3.63 -24.88 -3.30
CA SER A 167 3.89 -25.96 -4.26
C SER A 167 5.37 -26.04 -4.60
N TYR A 168 5.84 -27.24 -4.89
CA TYR A 168 7.16 -27.50 -5.44
C TYR A 168 6.99 -27.95 -6.90
N THR A 169 6.80 -27.03 -7.81
CA THR A 169 6.83 -27.35 -9.25
C THR A 169 8.28 -27.34 -9.71
N HIS A 170 8.88 -28.50 -9.88
CA HIS A 170 10.12 -28.64 -10.62
C HIS A 170 9.79 -28.48 -12.11
N LEU A 171 9.88 -27.26 -12.63
CA LEU A 171 9.98 -27.06 -14.07
C LEU A 171 11.35 -27.57 -14.53
N ARG A 172 11.41 -28.81 -15.00
CA ARG A 172 12.55 -29.25 -15.78
C ARG A 172 12.52 -28.51 -17.11
N ALA A 173 13.48 -27.62 -17.34
CA ALA A 173 13.73 -27.11 -18.66
C ALA A 173 14.06 -28.31 -19.56
N HIS A 174 13.22 -28.62 -20.53
CA HIS A 174 13.58 -29.51 -21.62
C HIS A 174 14.58 -28.74 -22.48
N GLU A 175 15.87 -29.09 -22.33
CA GLU A 175 16.86 -28.74 -23.33
C GLU A 175 16.47 -29.40 -24.64
N THR A 176 16.00 -28.59 -25.58
CA THR A 176 15.88 -29.04 -26.97
C THR A 176 17.29 -29.16 -27.52
N LYS A 177 17.84 -30.38 -27.54
CA LYS A 177 19.03 -30.67 -28.32
C LYS A 177 18.67 -30.41 -29.79
N ALA A 178 19.13 -29.27 -30.30
CA ALA A 178 19.21 -29.07 -31.73
C ALA A 178 20.29 -30.03 -32.25
N ASN A 179 19.90 -31.08 -32.96
CA ASN A 179 20.79 -31.88 -33.78
C ASN A 179 21.19 -31.01 -34.98
N LEU A 180 22.50 -30.72 -35.05
CA LEU A 180 23.20 -30.39 -36.28
C LEU A 180 23.51 -31.66 -37.04
#